data_52da897f29a26b3e45f527967fcf794d
#
_entry.id   52da897f29a26b3e45f527967fcf794d
#
_cell.length_a   1.000
_cell.length_b   1.000
_cell.length_c   1.000
_cell.angle_alpha   90.00
_cell.angle_beta   90.00
_cell.angle_gamma   90.00
#
_symmetry.space_group_name_H-M   'P 1'
#
loop_
_entity.id
_entity.type
_entity.pdbx_description
1 polymer ?
#
loop_
_entity_poly.entity_id
_entity_poly.type
_entity_poly.pdbx_seq_one_letter_code
_entity_poly.pdbx_strand_id
1 'polypeptide(L)'
;MVDASGLVLGRAASRIAQRLLAGETIAVVNAEQAVVTGSRSSVLATYVAARARGSVRSGPHFPRYPDRIFRRTVRGMLPHLQSRGKVAFARLEVHIGIPEALQNAPRTTIDDAKAKPALRAPMTLAEITRLLGARL
;
A
#
# COMPACT_ATOMS: atom_id res chain seq x y z
N MET A 1 -11.09 9.75 -4.16
CA MET A 1 -10.04 9.60 -3.13
C MET A 1 -10.40 8.45 -2.20
N VAL A 2 -9.48 7.55 -1.94
CA VAL A 2 -9.72 6.36 -1.10
C VAL A 2 -8.99 6.53 0.24
N ASP A 3 -9.70 6.32 1.35
CA ASP A 3 -9.11 6.30 2.68
C ASP A 3 -8.69 4.86 3.01
N ALA A 4 -7.41 4.63 3.20
CA ALA A 4 -6.86 3.29 3.46
C ALA A 4 -6.98 2.85 4.92
N SER A 5 -7.49 3.69 5.81
CA SER A 5 -7.62 3.35 7.23
C SER A 5 -8.44 2.07 7.42
N GLY A 6 -7.85 1.08 8.09
CA GLY A 6 -8.51 -0.18 8.39
C GLY A 6 -8.71 -1.12 7.20
N LEU A 7 -8.19 -0.78 6.02
CA LEU A 7 -8.26 -1.66 4.84
C LEU A 7 -7.11 -2.67 4.85
N VAL A 8 -7.41 -3.91 4.46
CA VAL A 8 -6.39 -4.94 4.26
C VAL A 8 -5.60 -4.61 2.99
N LEU A 9 -4.29 -4.45 3.11
CA LEU A 9 -3.42 -4.00 2.03
C LEU A 9 -3.62 -4.76 0.72
N GLY A 10 -3.55 -6.08 0.75
CA GLY A 10 -3.67 -6.90 -0.46
C GLY A 10 -5.02 -6.77 -1.15
N ARG A 11 -6.10 -6.76 -0.39
CA ARG A 11 -7.46 -6.63 -0.94
C ARG A 11 -7.70 -5.23 -1.49
N ALA A 12 -7.28 -4.21 -0.76
CA ALA A 12 -7.39 -2.82 -1.20
C ALA A 12 -6.60 -2.60 -2.48
N ALA A 13 -5.36 -3.10 -2.54
CA ALA A 13 -4.51 -2.99 -3.73
C ALA A 13 -5.13 -3.68 -4.95
N SER A 14 -5.74 -4.84 -4.76
CA SER A 14 -6.42 -5.57 -5.84
C SER A 14 -7.58 -4.75 -6.43
N ARG A 15 -8.42 -4.17 -5.58
CA ARG A 15 -9.55 -3.35 -6.03
C ARG A 15 -9.09 -2.07 -6.71
N ILE A 16 -8.08 -1.43 -6.16
CA ILE A 16 -7.48 -0.21 -6.72
C ILE A 16 -6.88 -0.51 -8.10
N ALA A 17 -6.16 -1.63 -8.25
CA ALA A 17 -5.59 -2.03 -9.53
C ALA A 17 -6.67 -2.21 -10.60
N GLN A 18 -7.79 -2.85 -10.25
CA GLN A 18 -8.92 -3.02 -11.17
C GLN A 18 -9.49 -1.67 -11.64
N ARG A 19 -9.67 -0.72 -10.73
CA ARG A 19 -10.18 0.62 -11.04
C ARG A 19 -9.20 1.41 -11.90
N LEU A 20 -7.91 1.30 -11.63
CA LEU A 20 -6.87 1.98 -12.43
C LEU A 20 -6.87 1.45 -13.87
N LEU A 21 -7.02 0.14 -14.06
CA LEU A 21 -7.12 -0.45 -15.39
C LEU A 21 -8.40 -0.03 -16.11
N ALA A 22 -9.47 0.25 -15.38
CA ALA A 22 -10.72 0.77 -15.92
C ALA A 22 -10.65 2.25 -16.33
N GLY A 23 -9.54 2.92 -16.04
CA GLY A 23 -9.31 4.31 -16.45
C GLY A 23 -9.47 5.35 -15.35
N GLU A 24 -9.75 4.95 -14.11
CA GLU A 24 -9.90 5.89 -13.00
C GLU A 24 -8.55 6.44 -12.54
N THR A 25 -8.58 7.68 -12.05
CA THR A 25 -7.46 8.29 -11.33
C THR A 25 -7.77 8.22 -9.84
N ILE A 26 -6.87 7.65 -9.06
CA ILE A 26 -7.09 7.38 -7.65
C ILE A 26 -5.99 8.01 -6.80
N ALA A 27 -6.41 8.73 -5.75
CA ALA A 27 -5.51 9.18 -4.69
C ALA A 27 -5.86 8.40 -3.41
N VAL A 28 -4.87 7.76 -2.81
CA VAL A 28 -5.02 7.01 -1.56
C VAL A 28 -4.42 7.83 -0.43
N VAL A 29 -5.18 7.99 0.65
CA VAL A 29 -4.75 8.73 1.84
C VAL A 29 -4.70 7.78 3.04
N ASN A 30 -3.97 8.17 4.09
CA ASN A 30 -3.78 7.37 5.29
C ASN A 30 -3.18 5.98 4.99
N ALA A 31 -2.24 5.89 4.06
CA ALA A 31 -1.62 4.63 3.69
C ALA A 31 -0.97 3.91 4.87
N GLU A 32 -0.43 4.66 5.83
CA GLU A 32 0.19 4.10 7.05
C GLU A 32 -0.81 3.36 7.94
N GLN A 33 -2.10 3.61 7.78
CA GLN A 33 -3.16 2.96 8.57
C GLN A 33 -3.75 1.72 7.90
N ALA A 34 -3.29 1.38 6.69
CA ALA A 34 -3.65 0.11 6.08
C ALA A 34 -3.06 -1.05 6.90
N VAL A 35 -3.75 -2.18 6.94
CA VAL A 35 -3.36 -3.33 7.75
C VAL A 35 -2.91 -4.50 6.90
N VAL A 36 -2.02 -5.33 7.46
CA VAL A 36 -1.56 -6.56 6.83
C VAL A 36 -2.01 -7.73 7.69
N THR A 37 -2.63 -8.73 7.06
CA THR A 37 -3.13 -9.92 7.75
C THR A 37 -2.01 -10.93 7.99
N GLY A 38 -2.16 -11.75 9.04
CA GLY A 38 -1.21 -12.79 9.42
C GLY A 38 -0.64 -12.54 10.82
N SER A 39 0.19 -13.47 11.31
CA SER A 39 0.86 -13.28 12.59
C SER A 39 1.93 -12.19 12.51
N ARG A 40 2.16 -11.46 13.59
CA ARG A 40 3.18 -10.41 13.62
C ARG A 40 4.56 -10.91 13.17
N SER A 41 4.98 -12.07 13.69
CA SER A 41 6.30 -12.63 13.34
C SER A 41 6.40 -13.02 11.87
N SER A 42 5.35 -13.61 11.30
CA SER A 42 5.31 -13.99 9.89
C SER A 42 5.35 -12.78 8.96
N VAL A 43 4.51 -11.77 9.25
CA VAL A 43 4.46 -10.53 8.46
C VAL A 43 5.79 -9.81 8.52
N LEU A 44 6.35 -9.63 9.71
CA LEU A 44 7.62 -8.95 9.91
C LEU A 44 8.75 -9.68 9.19
N ALA A 45 8.81 -11.02 9.28
CA ALA A 45 9.81 -11.83 8.60
C ALA A 45 9.76 -11.64 7.08
N THR A 46 8.55 -11.58 6.50
CA THR A 46 8.37 -11.35 5.07
C THR A 46 8.96 -10.01 4.63
N TYR A 47 8.67 -8.93 5.35
CA TYR A 47 9.15 -7.59 4.99
C TYR A 47 10.65 -7.43 5.26
N VAL A 48 11.17 -8.00 6.34
CA VAL A 48 12.61 -7.97 6.63
C VAL A 48 13.38 -8.74 5.55
N ALA A 49 12.89 -9.91 5.14
CA ALA A 49 13.52 -10.70 4.08
C ALA A 49 13.51 -9.93 2.75
N ALA A 50 12.40 -9.28 2.39
CA ALA A 50 12.31 -8.48 1.17
C ALA A 50 13.29 -7.31 1.20
N ARG A 51 13.46 -6.65 2.35
CA ARG A 51 14.38 -5.53 2.52
C ARG A 51 15.83 -5.97 2.44
N ALA A 52 16.15 -7.17 2.94
CA ALA A 52 17.52 -7.72 2.94
C ALA A 52 17.96 -8.25 1.58
N ARG A 53 17.04 -8.46 0.63
CA ARG A 53 17.36 -8.93 -0.70
C ARG A 53 18.08 -7.86 -1.52
N GLY A 54 18.97 -8.30 -2.37
CA GLY A 54 19.69 -7.44 -3.30
C GLY A 54 21.06 -7.01 -2.80
N SER A 55 21.87 -6.56 -3.74
CA SER A 55 23.21 -6.05 -3.46
C SER A 55 23.15 -4.58 -3.04
N VAL A 56 24.06 -4.16 -2.16
CA VAL A 56 24.26 -2.75 -1.80
C VAL A 56 24.57 -1.91 -3.05
N ARG A 57 25.15 -2.52 -4.09
CA ARG A 57 25.65 -1.83 -5.29
C ARG A 57 24.72 -1.89 -6.49
N SER A 58 23.71 -2.76 -6.50
CA SER A 58 22.87 -2.94 -7.67
C SER A 58 21.43 -3.25 -7.31
N GLY A 59 20.51 -2.80 -8.17
CA GLY A 59 19.09 -3.06 -8.08
C GLY A 59 18.34 -2.17 -7.11
N PRO A 60 17.02 -1.99 -7.33
CA PRO A 60 16.18 -1.25 -6.41
C PRO A 60 15.98 -2.05 -5.13
N HIS A 61 16.09 -1.39 -3.99
CA HIS A 61 15.79 -1.99 -2.70
C HIS A 61 14.29 -1.93 -2.43
N PHE A 62 13.78 -2.89 -1.64
CA PHE A 62 12.38 -2.87 -1.21
C PHE A 62 12.12 -1.62 -0.37
N PRO A 63 11.03 -0.88 -0.64
CA PRO A 63 10.76 0.37 0.06
C PRO A 63 10.42 0.15 1.54
N ARG A 64 10.74 1.15 2.37
CA ARG A 64 10.46 1.13 3.81
C ARG A 64 9.25 1.98 4.21
N TYR A 65 8.94 3.02 3.43
CA TYR A 65 7.85 3.95 3.74
C TYR A 65 6.49 3.37 3.35
N PRO A 66 5.43 3.63 4.12
CA PRO A 66 4.13 3.00 3.89
C PRO A 66 3.49 3.37 2.57
N ASP A 67 3.64 4.61 2.10
CA ASP A 67 3.13 5.03 0.80
C ASP A 67 3.79 4.27 -0.35
N ARG A 68 5.09 4.06 -0.25
CA ARG A 68 5.86 3.32 -1.27
C ARG A 68 5.57 1.83 -1.22
N ILE A 69 5.38 1.26 -0.03
CA ILE A 69 4.97 -0.14 0.12
C ILE A 69 3.61 -0.36 -0.52
N PHE A 70 2.67 0.53 -0.26
CA PHE A 70 1.33 0.46 -0.84
C PHE A 70 1.38 0.54 -2.37
N ARG A 71 2.10 1.52 -2.91
CA ARG A 71 2.27 1.67 -4.36
C ARG A 71 2.89 0.44 -5.00
N ARG A 72 3.92 -0.12 -4.37
CA ARG A 72 4.59 -1.31 -4.90
C ARG A 72 3.68 -2.52 -4.90
N THR A 73 2.81 -2.67 -3.92
CA THR A 73 1.82 -3.73 -3.86
C THR A 73 0.84 -3.61 -5.03
N VAL A 74 0.33 -2.41 -5.29
CA VAL A 74 -0.55 -2.16 -6.43
C VAL A 74 0.16 -2.42 -7.75
N ARG A 75 1.41 -1.96 -7.88
CA ARG A 75 2.22 -2.18 -9.09
C ARG A 75 2.37 -3.66 -9.42
N GLY A 76 2.57 -4.50 -8.40
CA GLY A 76 2.68 -5.95 -8.58
C GLY A 76 1.40 -6.61 -9.10
N MET A 77 0.26 -5.96 -8.94
CA MET A 77 -1.04 -6.43 -9.42
C MET A 77 -1.44 -5.83 -10.77
N LEU A 78 -0.63 -4.93 -11.32
CA LEU A 78 -0.81 -4.34 -12.63
C LEU A 78 0.18 -4.94 -13.62
N PRO A 79 -0.16 -5.02 -14.93
CA PRO A 79 0.81 -5.44 -15.95
C PRO A 79 1.81 -4.31 -16.23
N HIS A 80 2.66 -3.98 -15.24
CA HIS A 80 3.52 -2.80 -15.25
C HIS A 80 4.65 -2.84 -16.31
N LEU A 81 4.90 -4.00 -16.91
CA LEU A 81 5.83 -4.14 -18.03
C LEU A 81 5.18 -3.80 -19.38
N GLN A 82 3.85 -3.71 -19.41
CA GLN A 82 3.09 -3.33 -20.62
C GLN A 82 2.67 -1.87 -20.53
N SER A 83 2.44 -1.24 -21.69
CA SER A 83 2.02 0.17 -21.73
C SER A 83 0.75 0.46 -20.92
N ARG A 84 -0.25 -0.41 -21.02
CA ARG A 84 -1.51 -0.22 -20.29
C ARG A 84 -1.33 -0.23 -18.77
N GLY A 85 -0.42 -1.07 -18.27
CA GLY A 85 -0.11 -1.13 -16.86
C GLY A 85 0.66 0.10 -16.38
N LYS A 86 1.62 0.57 -17.17
CA LYS A 86 2.37 1.80 -16.86
C LYS A 86 1.47 3.02 -16.83
N VAL A 87 0.56 3.15 -17.79
CA VAL A 87 -0.40 4.25 -17.84
C VAL A 87 -1.35 4.18 -16.64
N ALA A 88 -1.84 3.00 -16.31
CA ALA A 88 -2.71 2.81 -15.14
C ALA A 88 -1.99 3.19 -13.85
N PHE A 89 -0.75 2.73 -13.68
CA PHE A 89 0.04 3.04 -12.48
C PHE A 89 0.33 4.53 -12.33
N ALA A 90 0.52 5.24 -13.41
CA ALA A 90 0.74 6.70 -13.40
C ALA A 90 -0.47 7.48 -12.86
N ARG A 91 -1.67 6.89 -12.86
CA ARG A 91 -2.90 7.51 -12.33
C ARG A 91 -3.05 7.32 -10.82
N LEU A 92 -2.13 6.60 -10.17
CA LEU A 92 -2.18 6.34 -8.74
C LEU A 92 -1.29 7.31 -7.98
N GLU A 93 -1.86 7.93 -6.94
CA GLU A 93 -1.11 8.67 -5.93
C GLU A 93 -1.39 8.03 -4.57
N VAL A 94 -0.37 7.89 -3.75
CA VAL A 94 -0.49 7.36 -2.39
C VAL A 94 0.19 8.32 -1.42
N HIS A 95 -0.51 8.66 -0.36
CA HIS A 95 -0.04 9.64 0.62
C HIS A 95 -0.03 9.08 2.04
N ILE A 96 0.95 9.50 2.82
CA ILE A 96 0.96 9.30 4.28
C ILE A 96 0.11 10.41 4.88
N GLY A 97 -0.90 10.03 5.68
CA GLY A 97 -1.86 10.98 6.22
C GLY A 97 -2.75 11.55 5.12
N ILE A 98 -3.29 12.74 5.35
CA ILE A 98 -4.13 13.45 4.39
C ILE A 98 -3.44 14.76 4.01
N PRO A 99 -3.00 14.94 2.75
CA PRO A 99 -2.39 16.19 2.31
C PRO A 99 -3.37 17.36 2.44
N GLU A 100 -2.84 18.56 2.69
CA GLU A 100 -3.65 19.77 2.79
C GLU A 100 -4.57 19.98 1.59
N ALA A 101 -4.06 19.74 0.40
CA ALA A 101 -4.81 19.89 -0.85
C ALA A 101 -6.02 18.94 -0.95
N LEU A 102 -6.03 17.84 -0.20
CA LEU A 102 -7.07 16.81 -0.26
C LEU A 102 -7.96 16.76 0.99
N GLN A 103 -7.76 17.62 1.98
CA GLN A 103 -8.53 17.58 3.23
C GLN A 103 -10.03 17.74 3.03
N ASN A 104 -10.43 18.56 2.08
CA ASN A 104 -11.84 18.85 1.79
C ASN A 104 -12.42 17.97 0.68
N ALA A 105 -11.62 17.08 0.09
CA ALA A 105 -12.10 16.19 -0.96
C ALA A 105 -12.92 15.05 -0.36
N PRO A 106 -13.99 14.59 -1.05
CA PRO A 106 -14.77 13.46 -0.56
C PRO A 106 -13.93 12.18 -0.51
N ARG A 107 -14.01 11.46 0.60
CA ARG A 107 -13.29 10.23 0.83
C ARG A 107 -14.23 9.03 0.77
N THR A 108 -13.78 7.98 0.10
CA THR A 108 -14.51 6.72 0.02
C THR A 108 -13.67 5.60 0.64
N THR A 109 -14.32 4.53 1.00
CA THR A 109 -13.65 3.32 1.48
C THR A 109 -14.02 2.15 0.57
N ILE A 110 -13.28 1.04 0.71
CA ILE A 110 -13.56 -0.18 -0.05
C ILE A 110 -14.10 -1.21 0.95
N ASP A 111 -15.39 -1.44 0.96
CA ASP A 111 -16.05 -2.31 1.94
C ASP A 111 -15.51 -3.75 1.91
N ASP A 112 -15.25 -4.29 0.73
CA ASP A 112 -14.71 -5.65 0.55
C ASP A 112 -13.30 -5.81 1.14
N ALA A 113 -12.58 -4.72 1.32
CA ALA A 113 -11.20 -4.72 1.79
C ALA A 113 -11.07 -4.41 3.27
N LYS A 114 -12.16 -4.08 3.97
CA LYS A 114 -12.12 -3.76 5.40
C LYS A 114 -11.63 -4.95 6.22
N ALA A 115 -10.80 -4.68 7.22
CA ALA A 115 -10.37 -5.69 8.16
C ALA A 115 -11.57 -6.21 8.96
N LYS A 116 -11.68 -7.54 9.06
CA LYS A 116 -12.76 -8.16 9.83
C LYS A 116 -12.45 -8.05 11.33
N PRO A 117 -13.48 -7.82 12.19
CA PRO A 117 -13.25 -7.75 13.65
C PRO A 117 -12.65 -9.02 14.24
N ALA A 118 -12.81 -10.17 13.59
CA ALA A 118 -12.25 -11.45 14.04
C ALA A 118 -10.74 -11.57 13.82
N LEU A 119 -10.11 -10.65 13.11
CA LEU A 119 -8.65 -10.67 12.91
C LEU A 119 -7.95 -10.28 14.20
N ARG A 120 -7.00 -11.12 14.64
CA ARG A 120 -6.20 -10.84 15.82
C ARG A 120 -5.15 -9.78 15.48
N ALA A 121 -5.22 -8.63 16.15
CA ALA A 121 -4.19 -7.58 16.15
C ALA A 121 -3.43 -7.45 14.82
N PRO A 122 -4.08 -7.11 13.70
CA PRO A 122 -3.37 -6.95 12.43
C PRO A 122 -2.35 -5.82 12.53
N MET A 123 -1.18 -5.99 11.90
CA MET A 123 -0.18 -4.93 11.85
C MET A 123 -0.56 -3.86 10.85
N THR A 124 -0.40 -2.60 11.24
CA THR A 124 -0.53 -1.48 10.29
C THR A 124 0.80 -1.30 9.52
N LEU A 125 0.73 -0.66 8.35
CA LEU A 125 1.94 -0.31 7.62
C LEU A 125 2.83 0.64 8.42
N ALA A 126 2.26 1.49 9.28
CA ALA A 126 3.03 2.35 10.16
C ALA A 126 3.93 1.54 11.10
N GLU A 127 3.41 0.48 11.70
CA GLU A 127 4.19 -0.42 12.56
C GLU A 127 5.32 -1.12 11.79
N ILE A 128 5.00 -1.65 10.60
CA ILE A 128 5.98 -2.31 9.74
C ILE A 128 7.08 -1.33 9.36
N THR A 129 6.72 -0.12 8.96
CA THR A 129 7.66 0.93 8.57
C THR A 129 8.64 1.25 9.69
N ARG A 130 8.15 1.41 10.91
CA ARG A 130 9.00 1.68 12.09
C ARG A 130 9.96 0.54 12.36
N LEU A 131 9.50 -0.70 12.25
CA LEU A 131 10.32 -1.89 12.47
C LEU A 131 11.38 -2.08 11.38
N LEU A 132 11.14 -1.56 10.16
CA LEU A 132 12.12 -1.54 9.08
C LEU A 132 13.11 -0.38 9.19
N GLY A 133 12.96 0.48 10.19
CA GLY A 133 13.90 1.56 10.48
C GLY A 133 13.59 2.89 9.80
N ALA A 134 12.46 3.05 9.14
CA ALA A 134 12.06 4.33 8.58
C ALA A 134 11.40 5.21 9.66
N ARG A 135 11.60 6.50 9.55
CA ARG A 135 10.95 7.49 10.43
C ARG A 135 9.74 8.08 9.70
N LEU A 136 8.64 8.16 10.39
CA LEU A 136 7.42 8.82 9.90
C LEU A 136 7.32 10.24 10.42
#